data_febb45e1cd847bea521efb64f714d968
#
_entry.id   febb45e1cd847bea521efb64f714d968
#
_cell.length_a   1.000
_cell.length_b   1.000
_cell.length_c   1.000
_cell.angle_alpha   90.00
_cell.angle_beta   90.00
_cell.angle_gamma   90.00
#
_symmetry.space_group_name_H-M   'P 1'
#
loop_
_entity.id
_entity.type
_entity.pdbx_description
1 polymer ?
#
loop_
_entity_poly.entity_id
_entity_poly.type
_entity_poly.pdbx_seq_one_letter_code
_entity_poly.pdbx_strand_id
1 'polypeptide(L)'
;MIKSILLLLLTGLAWGKMFDKKAISFGIGDSETGISLFGLSLSKNFNEKHALFLGAGTFGLVNPICIGLKQYNKKTDNQSSYSFFSIQYTISRKNNIIPTLGIVSERILKDNSKKIKLGLMVFHAPKGFGVGPILRFERNF
;
A
#
# COMPACT_ATOMS: atom_id res chain seq x y z
N MET A 1 9.80 20.10 2.99
CA MET A 1 9.46 18.76 2.50
C MET A 1 9.47 17.70 3.60
N ILE A 2 10.57 17.50 4.30
CA ILE A 2 10.67 16.55 5.45
C ILE A 2 9.67 16.89 6.56
N LYS A 3 9.48 18.17 6.88
CA LYS A 3 8.50 18.63 7.88
C LYS A 3 7.04 18.29 7.52
N SER A 4 6.69 18.32 6.24
CA SER A 4 5.32 17.98 5.78
C SER A 4 5.08 16.47 5.83
N ILE A 5 6.09 15.64 5.55
CA ILE A 5 6.01 14.18 5.67
C ILE A 5 5.94 13.78 7.16
N LEU A 6 6.71 14.45 8.01
CA LEU A 6 6.66 14.23 9.45
C LEU A 6 5.30 14.63 10.05
N LEU A 7 4.70 15.72 9.57
CA LEU A 7 3.37 16.16 9.98
C LEU A 7 2.28 15.17 9.54
N LEU A 8 2.37 14.62 8.32
CA LEU A 8 1.50 13.56 7.82
C LEU A 8 1.66 12.25 8.63
N LEU A 9 2.87 11.91 9.03
CA LEU A 9 3.15 10.76 9.89
C LEU A 9 2.58 10.97 11.30
N LEU A 10 2.71 12.16 11.87
CA LEU A 10 2.18 12.50 13.20
C LEU A 10 0.66 12.57 13.20
N THR A 11 0.04 13.14 12.16
CA THR A 11 -1.42 13.11 11.99
C THR A 11 -1.92 11.68 11.74
N GLY A 12 -1.21 10.86 10.98
CA GLY A 12 -1.51 9.45 10.79
C GLY A 12 -1.47 8.64 12.10
N LEU A 13 -0.53 8.94 13.00
CA LEU A 13 -0.47 8.36 14.33
C LEU A 13 -1.62 8.84 15.24
N ALA A 14 -2.02 10.11 15.13
CA ALA A 14 -3.18 10.66 15.88
C ALA A 14 -4.51 10.07 15.39
N TRP A 15 -4.63 9.77 14.10
CA TRP A 15 -5.81 9.12 13.49
C TRP A 15 -5.79 7.58 13.65
N GLY A 16 -4.80 7.05 14.34
CA GLY A 16 -4.58 5.62 14.52
C GLY A 16 -5.73 4.84 15.15
N LYS A 17 -6.67 5.51 15.83
CA LYS A 17 -7.90 4.89 16.33
C LYS A 17 -8.96 4.67 15.23
N MET A 18 -8.84 5.33 14.08
CA MET A 18 -9.76 5.17 12.94
C MET A 18 -9.41 4.00 12.04
N PHE A 19 -8.20 3.46 12.14
CA PHE A 19 -7.70 2.39 11.29
C PHE A 19 -7.46 1.11 12.09
N ASP A 20 -7.89 -0.02 11.53
CA ASP A 20 -7.78 -1.33 12.18
C ASP A 20 -6.36 -1.90 12.12
N LYS A 21 -5.60 -1.51 11.11
CA LYS A 21 -4.24 -2.01 10.88
C LYS A 21 -3.28 -0.89 10.50
N LYS A 22 -2.08 -1.00 11.04
CA LYS A 22 -0.92 -0.17 10.71
C LYS A 22 0.22 -1.10 10.33
N ALA A 23 0.92 -0.79 9.27
CA ALA A 23 2.00 -1.64 8.79
C ALA A 23 3.19 -0.84 8.26
N ILE A 24 4.37 -1.40 8.48
CA ILE A 24 5.60 -1.02 7.80
C ILE A 24 5.91 -2.11 6.79
N SER A 25 6.33 -1.72 5.61
CA SER A 25 6.64 -2.66 4.55
C SER A 25 7.93 -2.30 3.81
N PHE A 26 8.58 -3.32 3.27
CA PHE A 26 9.69 -3.13 2.36
C PHE A 26 9.67 -4.18 1.24
N GLY A 27 10.21 -3.82 0.08
CA GLY A 27 10.22 -4.66 -1.12
C GLY A 27 9.92 -3.87 -2.37
N ILE A 28 9.59 -4.55 -3.47
CA ILE A 28 9.31 -3.94 -4.77
C ILE A 28 7.81 -3.83 -4.95
N GLY A 29 7.32 -2.61 -5.16
CA GLY A 29 5.89 -2.35 -5.38
C GLY A 29 5.02 -2.73 -4.19
N ASP A 30 3.85 -2.16 -4.11
CA ASP A 30 2.85 -2.52 -3.09
C ASP A 30 1.47 -2.00 -3.51
N SER A 31 0.44 -2.70 -3.09
CA SER A 31 -0.94 -2.22 -3.24
C SER A 31 -1.19 -0.94 -2.45
N GLU A 32 -0.62 -0.82 -1.27
CA GLU A 32 -0.92 0.24 -0.31
C GLU A 32 0.05 1.43 -0.38
N THR A 33 1.30 1.20 -0.75
CA THR A 33 2.34 2.24 -0.80
C THR A 33 2.86 2.51 -2.20
N GLY A 34 2.25 1.86 -3.19
CA GLY A 34 2.50 2.09 -4.60
C GLY A 34 3.86 1.64 -5.08
N ILE A 35 4.44 2.39 -6.01
CA ILE A 35 5.78 2.14 -6.52
C ILE A 35 6.79 2.64 -5.49
N SER A 36 7.13 1.78 -4.54
CA SER A 36 8.04 2.13 -3.44
C SER A 36 8.90 0.94 -3.01
N LEU A 37 10.04 1.21 -2.37
CA LEU A 37 10.87 0.20 -1.70
C LEU A 37 10.52 0.07 -0.22
N PHE A 38 10.21 1.19 0.44
CA PHE A 38 9.79 1.25 1.83
C PHE A 38 8.46 1.98 1.92
N GLY A 39 7.63 1.57 2.86
CA GLY A 39 6.35 2.23 3.04
C GLY A 39 5.72 2.01 4.40
N LEU A 40 4.80 2.91 4.68
CA LEU A 40 3.88 2.87 5.82
C LEU A 40 2.46 2.83 5.28
N SER A 41 1.62 2.01 5.85
CA SER A 41 0.22 1.94 5.46
C SER A 41 -0.72 1.85 6.66
N LEU A 42 -1.90 2.38 6.44
CA LEU A 42 -3.05 2.31 7.34
C LEU A 42 -4.19 1.69 6.57
N SER A 43 -4.92 0.76 7.17
CA SER A 43 -6.08 0.17 6.53
C SER A 43 -7.25 0.00 7.49
N LYS A 44 -8.45 0.11 6.94
CA LYS A 44 -9.72 -0.06 7.65
C LYS A 44 -10.63 -1.01 6.87
N ASN A 45 -11.05 -2.08 7.53
CA ASN A 45 -12.05 -2.97 6.96
C ASN A 45 -13.45 -2.36 7.12
N PHE A 46 -14.22 -2.29 6.05
CA PHE A 46 -15.64 -1.93 6.12
C PHE A 46 -16.51 -3.15 6.39
N ASN A 47 -16.10 -4.27 5.81
CA ASN A 47 -16.73 -5.57 5.96
C ASN A 47 -15.67 -6.67 5.69
N GLU A 48 -16.08 -7.93 5.67
CA GLU A 48 -15.18 -9.06 5.44
C GLU A 48 -14.49 -9.04 4.07
N LYS A 49 -15.09 -8.38 3.08
CA LYS A 49 -14.63 -8.37 1.68
C LYS A 49 -13.96 -7.07 1.25
N HIS A 50 -14.19 -5.97 1.92
CA HIS A 50 -13.73 -4.67 1.47
C HIS A 50 -12.93 -3.94 2.55
N ALA A 51 -11.84 -3.33 2.15
CA ALA A 51 -11.04 -2.47 3.00
C ALA A 51 -10.60 -1.20 2.26
N LEU A 52 -10.59 -0.08 2.98
CA LEU A 52 -9.93 1.15 2.57
C LEU A 52 -8.49 1.12 3.05
N PHE A 53 -7.58 1.67 2.28
CA PHE A 53 -6.22 1.90 2.73
C PHE A 53 -5.69 3.28 2.34
N LEU A 54 -4.77 3.75 3.15
CA LEU A 54 -3.95 4.94 2.94
C LEU A 54 -2.50 4.54 3.16
N GLY A 55 -1.62 4.88 2.24
CA GLY A 55 -0.21 4.54 2.36
C GLY A 55 0.70 5.63 1.85
N ALA A 56 1.91 5.62 2.35
CA ALA A 56 3.00 6.47 1.88
C ALA A 56 4.27 5.63 1.75
N GLY A 57 5.01 5.85 0.69
CA GLY A 57 6.23 5.11 0.44
C GLY A 57 7.36 5.98 -0.07
N THR A 58 8.50 5.36 -0.26
CA THR A 58 9.67 6.00 -0.87
C THR A 58 10.41 5.05 -1.79
N PHE A 59 10.84 5.58 -2.91
CA PHE A 59 11.78 4.97 -3.84
C PHE A 59 12.90 5.98 -4.12
N GLY A 60 13.63 6.37 -3.06
CA GLY A 60 14.64 7.40 -3.16
C GLY A 60 14.07 8.78 -3.48
N LEU A 61 14.16 9.19 -4.75
CA LEU A 61 13.69 10.52 -5.19
C LEU A 61 12.17 10.59 -5.49
N VAL A 62 11.48 9.47 -5.49
CA VAL A 62 10.05 9.36 -5.75
C VAL A 62 9.35 8.90 -4.47
N ASN A 63 8.39 9.69 -4.03
CA ASN A 63 7.66 9.42 -2.79
C ASN A 63 6.15 9.36 -3.09
N PRO A 64 5.59 8.17 -3.31
CA PRO A 64 4.16 8.01 -3.53
C PRO A 64 3.37 8.14 -2.23
N ILE A 65 2.22 8.79 -2.34
CA ILE A 65 1.13 8.74 -1.36
C ILE A 65 -0.04 8.07 -2.07
N CYS A 66 -0.61 7.04 -1.46
CA CYS A 66 -1.63 6.21 -2.06
C CYS A 66 -2.90 6.20 -1.23
N ILE A 67 -4.03 6.25 -1.91
CA ILE A 67 -5.34 5.94 -1.32
C ILE A 67 -6.03 4.93 -2.22
N GLY A 68 -6.71 3.94 -1.64
CA GLY A 68 -7.37 2.94 -2.46
C GLY A 68 -8.25 1.99 -1.68
N LEU A 69 -8.82 1.08 -2.44
CA LEU A 69 -9.75 0.06 -1.96
C LEU A 69 -9.21 -1.33 -2.29
N LYS A 70 -9.41 -2.26 -1.36
CA LYS A 70 -9.17 -3.70 -1.55
C LYS A 70 -10.49 -4.42 -1.57
N GLN A 71 -10.58 -5.40 -2.45
CA GLN A 71 -11.65 -6.39 -2.47
C GLN A 71 -11.06 -7.78 -2.27
N TYR A 72 -11.31 -8.38 -1.13
CA TYR A 72 -10.85 -9.72 -0.82
C TYR A 72 -11.66 -10.76 -1.57
N ASN A 73 -10.95 -11.57 -2.38
CA ASN A 73 -11.53 -12.71 -3.11
C ASN A 73 -11.50 -13.98 -2.26
N LYS A 74 -10.46 -14.14 -1.45
CA LYS A 74 -10.29 -15.23 -0.50
C LYS A 74 -9.60 -14.70 0.75
N LYS A 75 -10.09 -15.09 1.90
CA LYS A 75 -9.51 -14.73 3.21
C LYS A 75 -9.59 -15.93 4.13
N THR A 76 -8.42 -16.43 4.52
CA THR A 76 -8.24 -17.47 5.53
C THR A 76 -7.27 -16.98 6.59
N ASP A 77 -7.10 -17.71 7.68
CA ASP A 77 -6.23 -17.32 8.79
C ASP A 77 -4.76 -17.12 8.36
N ASN A 78 -4.28 -17.89 7.36
CA ASN A 78 -2.88 -17.89 6.94
C ASN A 78 -2.63 -17.29 5.55
N GLN A 79 -3.68 -17.09 4.76
CA GLN A 79 -3.56 -16.61 3.39
C GLN A 79 -4.77 -15.80 2.99
N SER A 80 -4.53 -14.72 2.27
CA SER A 80 -5.59 -13.97 1.61
C SER A 80 -5.18 -13.58 0.19
N SER A 81 -6.17 -13.41 -0.66
CA SER A 81 -6.00 -12.84 -1.99
C SER A 81 -7.02 -11.74 -2.21
N TYR A 82 -6.60 -10.67 -2.84
CA TYR A 82 -7.45 -9.52 -3.11
C TYR A 82 -7.08 -8.82 -4.41
N SER A 83 -8.06 -8.18 -4.99
CA SER A 83 -7.88 -7.17 -6.02
C SER A 83 -7.85 -5.80 -5.36
N PHE A 84 -7.17 -4.85 -5.96
CA PHE A 84 -7.15 -3.48 -5.46
C PHE A 84 -7.23 -2.46 -6.58
N PHE A 85 -7.77 -1.31 -6.23
CA PHE A 85 -7.67 -0.08 -7.00
C PHE A 85 -7.09 1.01 -6.11
N SER A 86 -6.13 1.75 -6.62
CA SER A 86 -5.54 2.88 -5.91
C SER A 86 -5.27 4.06 -6.82
N ILE A 87 -5.24 5.23 -6.23
CA ILE A 87 -4.72 6.44 -6.83
C ILE A 87 -3.45 6.80 -6.06
N GLN A 88 -2.34 6.91 -6.79
CA GLN A 88 -1.06 7.30 -6.25
C GLN A 88 -0.75 8.73 -6.66
N TYR A 89 -0.41 9.57 -5.70
CA TYR A 89 0.18 10.87 -5.93
C TYR A 89 1.68 10.78 -5.69
N THR A 90 2.46 10.90 -6.75
CA THR A 90 3.93 10.81 -6.65
C THR A 90 4.53 12.18 -6.46
N ILE A 91 5.25 12.35 -5.36
CA ILE A 91 6.03 13.56 -5.08
C ILE A 91 7.45 13.32 -5.62
N SER A 92 7.78 14.03 -6.71
CA SER A 92 9.08 13.97 -7.38
C SER A 92 9.36 15.32 -8.04
N ARG A 93 10.36 15.41 -8.93
CA ARG A 93 10.60 16.64 -9.73
C ARG A 93 9.38 17.05 -10.57
N LYS A 94 8.59 16.06 -11.02
CA LYS A 94 7.28 16.27 -11.66
C LYS A 94 6.26 15.43 -10.91
N ASN A 95 5.34 16.10 -10.21
CA ASN A 95 4.27 15.43 -9.50
C ASN A 95 3.29 14.80 -10.49
N ASN A 96 2.89 13.57 -10.25
CA ASN A 96 1.96 12.84 -11.10
C ASN A 96 0.90 12.13 -10.28
N ILE A 97 -0.27 11.98 -10.88
CA ILE A 97 -1.35 11.13 -10.37
C ILE A 97 -1.33 9.84 -11.20
N ILE A 98 -1.22 8.71 -10.55
CA ILE A 98 -1.07 7.39 -11.18
C ILE A 98 -2.18 6.48 -10.67
N PRO A 99 -3.26 6.27 -11.44
CA PRO A 99 -4.24 5.22 -11.16
C PRO A 99 -3.58 3.85 -11.29
N THR A 100 -3.86 2.97 -10.36
CA THR A 100 -3.26 1.63 -10.29
C THR A 100 -4.31 0.60 -9.94
N LEU A 101 -4.27 -0.52 -10.64
CA LEU A 101 -5.08 -1.72 -10.40
C LEU A 101 -4.16 -2.90 -10.20
N GLY A 102 -4.58 -3.87 -9.42
CA GLY A 102 -3.78 -5.08 -9.30
C GLY A 102 -4.44 -6.20 -8.51
N ILE A 103 -3.70 -7.29 -8.46
CA ILE A 103 -4.06 -8.49 -7.69
C ILE A 103 -2.89 -8.86 -6.79
N VAL A 104 -3.20 -9.25 -5.58
CA VAL A 104 -2.21 -9.62 -4.58
C VAL A 104 -2.64 -10.91 -3.87
N SER A 105 -1.68 -11.80 -3.70
CA SER A 105 -1.77 -12.91 -2.75
C SER A 105 -0.86 -12.58 -1.57
N GLU A 106 -1.39 -12.60 -0.38
CA GLU A 106 -0.62 -12.40 0.84
C GLU A 106 -0.63 -13.65 1.71
N ARG A 107 0.52 -13.97 2.28
CA ARG A 107 0.68 -15.09 3.22
C ARG A 107 1.13 -14.55 4.56
N ILE A 108 0.38 -14.90 5.59
CA ILE A 108 0.70 -14.56 6.99
C ILE A 108 1.73 -15.55 7.51
N LEU A 109 2.81 -15.06 8.10
CA LEU A 109 3.85 -15.89 8.72
C LEU A 109 3.44 -16.27 10.14
N LYS A 110 4.17 -17.21 10.74
CA LYS A 110 3.90 -17.79 12.08
C LYS A 110 3.63 -16.77 13.19
N ASP A 111 4.12 -15.57 13.05
CA ASP A 111 4.03 -14.47 14.00
C ASP A 111 2.84 -13.52 13.72
N ASN A 112 1.81 -13.93 13.03
CA ASN A 112 0.59 -13.17 12.69
C ASN A 112 0.76 -11.64 12.41
N SER A 113 1.91 -11.06 12.82
CA SER A 113 2.28 -9.67 12.58
C SER A 113 3.04 -9.46 11.27
N LYS A 114 3.55 -10.53 10.67
CA LYS A 114 4.39 -10.50 9.47
C LYS A 114 3.68 -11.15 8.28
N LYS A 115 3.81 -10.54 7.12
CA LYS A 115 3.22 -11.02 5.87
C LYS A 115 4.20 -10.91 4.72
N ILE A 116 4.04 -11.79 3.76
CA ILE A 116 4.64 -11.69 2.42
C ILE A 116 3.52 -11.48 1.42
N LYS A 117 3.68 -10.48 0.57
CA LYS A 117 2.76 -10.16 -0.53
C LYS A 117 3.44 -10.45 -1.86
N LEU A 118 2.73 -11.16 -2.72
CA LEU A 118 3.11 -11.42 -4.10
C LEU A 118 1.98 -10.99 -5.00
N GLY A 119 2.27 -10.28 -6.08
CA GLY A 119 1.23 -9.84 -6.98
C GLY A 119 1.74 -9.13 -8.21
N LEU A 120 0.78 -8.60 -8.95
CA LEU A 120 1.01 -7.79 -10.13
C LEU A 120 0.13 -6.55 -10.07
N MET A 121 0.65 -5.44 -10.54
CA MET A 121 -0.08 -4.19 -10.70
C MET A 121 0.07 -3.65 -12.11
N VAL A 122 -0.99 -3.04 -12.61
CA VAL A 122 -1.01 -2.25 -13.83
C VAL A 122 -1.28 -0.81 -13.42
N PHE A 123 -0.50 0.10 -13.92
CA PHE A 123 -0.62 1.52 -13.60
C PHE A 123 -0.58 2.37 -14.87
N HIS A 124 -1.28 3.48 -14.84
CA HIS A 124 -1.28 4.46 -15.91
C HIS A 124 -0.40 5.64 -15.52
N ALA A 125 0.82 5.66 -16.06
CA ALA A 125 1.75 6.77 -15.92
C ALA A 125 1.56 7.79 -17.05
N PRO A 126 2.07 9.04 -16.94
CA PRO A 126 1.94 10.06 -18.00
C PRO A 126 2.46 9.65 -19.37
N LYS A 127 3.38 8.68 -19.43
CA LYS A 127 3.95 8.15 -20.67
C LYS A 127 3.23 6.91 -21.21
N GLY A 128 2.19 6.41 -20.55
CA GLY A 128 1.43 5.23 -20.94
C GLY A 128 1.25 4.22 -19.79
N PHE A 129 0.79 3.03 -20.16
CA PHE A 129 0.56 1.95 -19.20
C PHE A 129 1.88 1.24 -18.85
N GLY A 130 2.03 0.90 -17.58
CA GLY A 130 3.09 0.05 -17.07
C GLY A 130 2.53 -1.13 -16.32
N VAL A 131 3.33 -2.20 -16.24
CA VAL A 131 3.06 -3.38 -15.41
C VAL A 131 4.24 -3.55 -14.46
N GLY A 132 3.95 -3.79 -13.20
CA GLY A 132 4.98 -4.00 -12.18
C GLY A 132 4.67 -5.18 -11.28
N PRO A 133 5.71 -5.89 -10.82
CA PRO A 133 5.55 -6.91 -9.80
C PRO A 133 5.32 -6.30 -8.42
N ILE A 134 4.65 -7.05 -7.56
CA ILE A 134 4.56 -6.81 -6.13
C ILE A 134 5.29 -7.96 -5.44
N LEU A 135 6.38 -7.66 -4.77
CA LEU A 135 7.11 -8.56 -3.90
C LEU A 135 7.43 -7.78 -2.63
N ARG A 136 6.62 -7.97 -1.60
CA ARG A 136 6.63 -7.12 -0.41
C ARG A 136 6.65 -7.94 0.87
N PHE A 137 7.47 -7.51 1.80
CA PHE A 137 7.43 -7.94 3.18
C PHE A 137 6.77 -6.85 4.02
N GLU A 138 5.80 -7.23 4.85
CA GLU A 138 5.03 -6.30 5.69
C GLU A 138 5.04 -6.77 7.14
N ARG A 139 5.13 -5.82 8.05
CA ARG A 139 4.97 -6.04 9.49
C ARG A 139 3.91 -5.10 10.04
N ASN A 140 2.89 -5.67 10.65
CA ASN A 140 1.87 -4.92 11.41
C ASN A 140 2.42 -4.54 12.80
N PHE A 141 1.99 -3.42 13.31
CA PHE A 141 2.32 -2.93 14.66
C PHE A 141 1.16 -2.19 15.31
#